data_8dcdc2112ce231364351484978b81829
#
_entry.id   8dcdc2112ce231364351484978b81829
#
_cell.length_a   1.000
_cell.length_b   1.000
_cell.length_c   1.000
_cell.angle_alpha   90.00
_cell.angle_beta   90.00
_cell.angle_gamma   90.00
#
_symmetry.space_group_name_H-M   'P 1'
#
loop_
_entity.id
_entity.type
_entity.pdbx_description
1 polymer ?
#
loop_
_entity_poly.entity_id
_entity_poly.type
_entity_poly.pdbx_seq_one_letter_code
_entity_poly.pdbx_strand_id
1 'polypeptide(L)'
;MKFVLIFGPQAVGKMTVGHELEKITDLKLFHNHMTIDLVSKFFDYGTKEGSRLVNLFRNEIFEEVSNSNLYGLIFTYVWALDHKSDWEYVEKVCSIFESKGATTYFVELEAELDERLARNKTPHRLEHKPTKRDIEWSENNLMKTMEKLGS
;
A
#
# COMPACT_ATOMS: atom_id res chain seq x y z
N MET A 1 12.70 -3.10 12.67
CA MET A 1 11.37 -3.04 12.03
C MET A 1 11.51 -2.65 10.56
N LYS A 2 10.65 -3.15 9.72
CA LYS A 2 10.65 -2.85 8.29
C LYS A 2 9.34 -2.18 7.90
N PHE A 3 9.42 -1.07 7.18
CA PHE A 3 8.26 -0.41 6.60
C PHE A 3 8.35 -0.51 5.08
N VAL A 4 7.38 -1.19 4.48
CA VAL A 4 7.34 -1.44 3.04
C VAL A 4 6.20 -0.62 2.44
N LEU A 5 6.53 0.31 1.57
CA LEU A 5 5.55 1.11 0.84
C LEU A 5 5.41 0.55 -0.58
N ILE A 6 4.25 0.00 -0.87
CA ILE A 6 3.92 -0.45 -2.22
C ILE A 6 3.09 0.64 -2.87
N PHE A 7 3.57 1.20 -3.96
CA PHE A 7 2.90 2.31 -4.62
C PHE A 7 2.82 2.11 -6.13
N GLY A 8 1.98 2.89 -6.75
CA GLY A 8 1.73 2.86 -8.17
C GLY A 8 0.33 3.36 -8.46
N PRO A 9 -0.03 3.47 -9.74
CA PRO A 9 -1.37 3.91 -10.09
C PRO A 9 -2.43 2.89 -9.71
N GLN A 10 -3.69 3.25 -9.84
CA GLN A 10 -4.79 2.33 -9.58
C GLN A 10 -4.74 1.13 -10.53
N ALA A 11 -5.30 0.01 -10.09
CA ALA A 11 -5.43 -1.20 -10.89
C ALA A 11 -4.09 -1.83 -11.32
N VAL A 12 -3.04 -1.69 -10.53
CA VAL A 12 -1.74 -2.32 -10.83
C VAL A 12 -1.45 -3.53 -9.93
N GLY A 13 -2.37 -3.89 -9.03
CA GLY A 13 -2.21 -5.10 -8.21
C GLY A 13 -1.50 -4.89 -6.88
N LYS A 14 -1.48 -3.67 -6.34
CA LYS A 14 -0.84 -3.37 -5.05
C LYS A 14 -1.35 -4.26 -3.92
N MET A 15 -2.66 -4.43 -3.84
CA MET A 15 -3.27 -5.25 -2.80
C MET A 15 -2.88 -6.72 -2.94
N THR A 16 -2.87 -7.24 -4.17
CA THR A 16 -2.47 -8.62 -4.45
C THR A 16 -1.03 -8.88 -3.99
N VAL A 17 -0.11 -7.99 -4.37
CA VAL A 17 1.29 -8.09 -3.96
C VAL A 17 1.41 -7.98 -2.44
N GLY A 18 0.68 -7.05 -1.84
CA GLY A 18 0.66 -6.87 -0.39
C GLY A 18 0.21 -8.13 0.35
N HIS A 19 -0.87 -8.76 -0.11
CA HIS A 19 -1.37 -10.00 0.49
C HIS A 19 -0.38 -11.15 0.35
N GLU A 20 0.25 -11.29 -0.82
CA GLU A 20 1.25 -12.34 -1.03
C GLU A 20 2.48 -12.12 -0.15
N LEU A 21 2.93 -10.89 -0.02
CA LEU A 21 4.05 -10.57 0.84
C LEU A 21 3.72 -10.83 2.32
N GLU A 22 2.50 -10.52 2.75
CA GLU A 22 2.04 -10.80 4.10
C GLU A 22 2.05 -12.31 4.41
N LYS A 23 1.68 -13.14 3.43
CA LYS A 23 1.64 -14.60 3.61
C LYS A 23 3.02 -15.22 3.83
N ILE A 24 4.05 -14.66 3.25
CA ILE A 24 5.40 -15.24 3.26
C ILE A 24 6.36 -14.52 4.20
N THR A 25 5.90 -13.51 4.91
CA THR A 25 6.68 -12.76 5.88
C THR A 25 5.86 -12.53 7.14
N ASP A 26 6.48 -11.94 8.16
CA ASP A 26 5.76 -11.51 9.36
C ASP A 26 5.29 -10.05 9.26
N LEU A 27 5.36 -9.45 8.07
CA LEU A 27 4.84 -8.11 7.83
C LEU A 27 3.32 -8.11 7.90
N LYS A 28 2.74 -7.03 8.43
CA LYS A 28 1.28 -6.85 8.48
C LYS A 28 0.85 -5.93 7.36
N LEU A 29 -0.20 -6.28 6.66
CA LEU A 29 -0.71 -5.49 5.55
C LEU A 29 -1.71 -4.45 6.04
N PHE A 30 -1.42 -3.20 5.70
CA PHE A 30 -2.34 -2.07 5.88
C PHE A 30 -2.51 -1.42 4.51
N HIS A 31 -3.54 -1.83 3.76
CA HIS A 31 -3.76 -1.18 2.47
C HIS A 31 -4.63 0.06 2.64
N ASN A 32 -4.45 1.05 1.76
CA ASN A 32 -5.01 2.37 1.98
C ASN A 32 -6.53 2.43 1.99
N HIS A 33 -7.22 1.45 1.42
CA HIS A 33 -8.69 1.42 1.45
C HIS A 33 -9.28 1.02 2.80
N MET A 34 -8.50 0.42 3.69
CA MET A 34 -9.02 0.01 5.00
C MET A 34 -9.62 1.16 5.78
N THR A 35 -8.91 2.27 5.88
CA THR A 35 -9.40 3.46 6.58
C THR A 35 -10.47 4.20 5.78
N ILE A 36 -10.33 4.26 4.46
CA ILE A 36 -11.31 4.89 3.60
C ILE A 36 -12.65 4.16 3.71
N ASP A 37 -12.64 2.84 3.62
CA ASP A 37 -13.87 2.03 3.71
C ASP A 37 -14.55 2.18 5.07
N LEU A 38 -13.77 2.21 6.14
CA LEU A 38 -14.32 2.42 7.49
C LEU A 38 -15.00 3.77 7.61
N VAL A 39 -14.31 4.84 7.23
CA VAL A 39 -14.80 6.21 7.39
C VAL A 39 -15.96 6.51 6.44
N SER A 40 -15.96 5.93 5.24
CA SER A 40 -16.99 6.19 4.23
C SER A 40 -18.37 5.72 4.65
N LYS A 41 -18.47 4.89 5.68
CA LYS A 41 -19.77 4.53 6.26
C LYS A 41 -20.45 5.70 6.95
N PHE A 42 -19.70 6.73 7.31
CA PHE A 42 -20.18 7.88 8.05
C PHE A 42 -20.04 9.18 7.27
N PHE A 43 -18.89 9.37 6.63
CA PHE A 43 -18.57 10.58 5.86
C PHE A 43 -17.86 10.20 4.57
N ASP A 44 -18.25 10.80 3.46
CA ASP A 44 -17.53 10.59 2.20
C ASP A 44 -16.10 11.08 2.30
N TYR A 45 -15.19 10.36 1.66
CA TYR A 45 -13.75 10.66 1.73
C TYR A 45 -13.42 12.08 1.25
N GLY A 46 -14.16 12.57 0.27
CA GLY A 46 -13.96 13.94 -0.26
C GLY A 46 -14.42 15.04 0.68
N THR A 47 -15.08 14.72 1.80
CA THR A 47 -15.50 15.72 2.77
C THR A 47 -14.37 16.05 3.74
N LYS A 48 -14.46 17.22 4.38
CA LYS A 48 -13.50 17.63 5.39
C LYS A 48 -13.43 16.64 6.55
N GLU A 49 -14.57 16.17 7.01
CA GLU A 49 -14.68 15.23 8.12
C GLU A 49 -14.10 13.87 7.75
N GLY A 50 -14.44 13.36 6.57
CA GLY A 50 -13.94 12.08 6.08
C GLY A 50 -12.43 12.09 5.91
N SER A 51 -11.90 13.11 5.27
CA SER A 51 -10.46 13.25 5.06
C SER A 51 -9.70 13.35 6.39
N ARG A 52 -10.24 14.13 7.34
CA ARG A 52 -9.62 14.27 8.66
C ARG A 52 -9.56 12.96 9.40
N LEU A 53 -10.64 12.18 9.39
CA LEU A 53 -10.69 10.90 10.09
C LEU A 53 -9.78 9.86 9.45
N VAL A 54 -9.74 9.79 8.12
CA VAL A 54 -8.83 8.87 7.44
C VAL A 54 -7.39 9.17 7.82
N ASN A 55 -6.98 10.42 7.77
CA ASN A 55 -5.62 10.81 8.12
C ASN A 55 -5.32 10.56 9.61
N LEU A 56 -6.28 10.83 10.47
CA LEU A 56 -6.12 10.58 11.91
C LEU A 56 -5.90 9.09 12.18
N PHE A 57 -6.74 8.22 11.64
CA PHE A 57 -6.62 6.78 11.85
C PHE A 57 -5.32 6.22 11.28
N ARG A 58 -4.92 6.67 10.11
CA ARG A 58 -3.66 6.25 9.52
C ARG A 58 -2.48 6.65 10.39
N ASN A 59 -2.44 7.90 10.82
CA ASN A 59 -1.34 8.39 11.66
C ASN A 59 -1.26 7.64 12.99
N GLU A 60 -2.39 7.38 13.63
CA GLU A 60 -2.41 6.62 14.90
C GLU A 60 -1.89 5.20 14.70
N ILE A 61 -2.29 4.54 13.61
CA ILE A 61 -1.81 3.19 13.29
C ILE A 61 -0.29 3.22 13.05
N PHE A 62 0.20 4.16 12.26
CA PHE A 62 1.63 4.28 11.99
C PHE A 62 2.43 4.51 13.28
N GLU A 63 1.95 5.39 14.16
CA GLU A 63 2.63 5.67 15.42
C GLU A 63 2.66 4.43 16.33
N GLU A 64 1.54 3.76 16.48
CA GLU A 64 1.47 2.57 17.32
C GLU A 64 2.35 1.44 16.78
N VAL A 65 2.29 1.19 15.47
CA VAL A 65 3.10 0.14 14.86
C VAL A 65 4.59 0.48 14.97
N SER A 66 4.97 1.73 14.72
CA SER A 66 6.38 2.13 14.79
C SER A 66 6.98 2.00 16.18
N ASN A 67 6.16 2.08 17.21
CA ASN A 67 6.59 1.92 18.61
C ASN A 67 6.46 0.48 19.13
N SER A 68 5.97 -0.43 18.29
CA SER A 68 5.69 -1.81 18.70
C SER A 68 6.87 -2.75 18.43
N ASN A 69 6.70 -4.01 18.79
CA ASN A 69 7.63 -5.09 18.50
C ASN A 69 7.28 -5.84 17.21
N LEU A 70 6.38 -5.31 16.40
CA LEU A 70 6.01 -5.94 15.14
C LEU A 70 7.21 -5.98 14.21
N TYR A 71 7.27 -7.03 13.40
CA TYR A 71 8.33 -7.19 12.40
C TYR A 71 8.31 -6.04 11.39
N GLY A 72 7.12 -5.61 10.98
CA GLY A 72 6.98 -4.48 10.11
C GLY A 72 5.58 -4.34 9.55
N LEU A 73 5.42 -3.35 8.70
CA LEU A 73 4.15 -2.97 8.10
C LEU A 73 4.31 -2.80 6.59
N ILE A 74 3.32 -3.28 5.85
CA ILE A 74 3.18 -3.01 4.42
C ILE A 74 2.07 -1.98 4.28
N PHE A 75 2.35 -0.85 3.65
CA PHE A 75 1.34 0.15 3.32
C PHE A 75 1.23 0.30 1.81
N THR A 76 0.01 0.28 1.29
CA THR A 76 -0.21 0.49 -0.14
C THR A 76 -0.75 1.90 -0.37
N TYR A 77 -0.24 2.59 -1.39
CA TYR A 77 -0.59 3.97 -1.63
C TYR A 77 -0.62 4.28 -3.13
N VAL A 78 -1.61 5.05 -3.55
CA VAL A 78 -1.65 5.59 -4.91
C VAL A 78 -0.83 6.87 -4.91
N TRP A 79 0.43 6.74 -5.30
CA TRP A 79 1.38 7.85 -5.26
C TRP A 79 1.53 8.43 -6.67
N ALA A 80 1.04 9.65 -6.84
CA ALA A 80 1.26 10.42 -8.07
C ALA A 80 2.58 11.17 -7.91
N LEU A 81 3.61 10.68 -8.58
CA LEU A 81 4.98 11.18 -8.42
C LEU A 81 5.14 12.65 -8.83
N ASP A 82 4.21 13.18 -9.60
CA ASP A 82 4.20 14.58 -10.04
C ASP A 82 3.45 15.52 -9.08
N HIS A 83 2.86 14.99 -8.01
CA HIS A 83 2.15 15.79 -7.01
C HIS A 83 2.99 15.98 -5.75
N LYS A 84 3.29 17.24 -5.44
CA LYS A 84 4.08 17.59 -4.26
C LYS A 84 3.44 17.10 -2.96
N SER A 85 2.13 17.18 -2.86
CA SER A 85 1.42 16.74 -1.65
C SER A 85 1.61 15.26 -1.35
N ASP A 86 1.71 14.42 -2.40
CA ASP A 86 1.95 13.00 -2.23
C ASP A 86 3.38 12.75 -1.71
N TRP A 87 4.36 13.48 -2.23
CA TRP A 87 5.73 13.41 -1.73
C TRP A 87 5.82 13.81 -0.26
N GLU A 88 5.15 14.89 0.11
CA GLU A 88 5.13 15.36 1.51
C GLU A 88 4.49 14.33 2.44
N TYR A 89 3.40 13.70 1.99
CA TYR A 89 2.74 12.66 2.76
C TYR A 89 3.65 11.44 2.96
N VAL A 90 4.28 10.98 1.90
CA VAL A 90 5.19 9.82 1.96
C VAL A 90 6.38 10.11 2.86
N GLU A 91 6.98 11.30 2.76
CA GLU A 91 8.07 11.69 3.63
C GLU A 91 7.66 11.70 5.09
N LYS A 92 6.47 12.22 5.39
CA LYS A 92 5.94 12.25 6.75
C LYS A 92 5.77 10.83 7.31
N VAL A 93 5.17 9.94 6.54
CA VAL A 93 4.95 8.55 6.99
C VAL A 93 6.28 7.84 7.19
N CYS A 94 7.20 7.96 6.24
CA CYS A 94 8.53 7.36 6.37
C CYS A 94 9.27 7.89 7.59
N SER A 95 9.16 9.18 7.89
CA SER A 95 9.79 9.79 9.05
C SER A 95 9.29 9.19 10.36
N ILE A 96 8.02 8.86 10.45
CA ILE A 96 7.46 8.20 11.64
C ILE A 96 8.22 6.90 11.93
N PHE A 97 8.43 6.08 10.90
CA PHE A 97 9.12 4.80 11.06
C PHE A 97 10.63 4.97 11.22
N GLU A 98 11.24 5.81 10.41
CA GLU A 98 12.69 6.00 10.46
C GLU A 98 13.15 6.62 11.77
N SER A 99 12.36 7.49 12.36
CA SER A 99 12.67 8.08 13.67
C SER A 99 12.73 7.05 14.79
N LYS A 100 12.14 5.88 14.59
CA LYS A 100 12.16 4.75 15.53
C LYS A 100 13.17 3.67 15.14
N GLY A 101 14.01 3.94 14.15
CA GLY A 101 15.04 3.00 13.71
C GLY A 101 14.59 2.00 12.67
N ALA A 102 13.39 2.13 12.11
CA ALA A 102 12.92 1.23 11.07
C ALA A 102 13.62 1.52 9.73
N THR A 103 13.73 0.48 8.92
CA THR A 103 14.21 0.60 7.54
C THR A 103 13.02 0.67 6.60
N THR A 104 13.04 1.61 5.66
CA THR A 104 11.97 1.77 4.68
C THR A 104 12.35 1.14 3.35
N TYR A 105 11.38 0.49 2.71
CA TYR A 105 11.52 -0.12 1.40
C TYR A 105 10.42 0.39 0.49
N PHE A 106 10.78 0.76 -0.72
CA PHE A 106 9.84 1.27 -1.71
C PHE A 106 9.68 0.24 -2.82
N VAL A 107 8.44 -0.13 -3.10
CA VAL A 107 8.10 -1.07 -4.15
C VAL A 107 7.15 -0.38 -5.11
N GLU A 108 7.65 -0.02 -6.29
CA GLU A 108 6.84 0.58 -7.33
C GLU A 108 6.27 -0.51 -8.22
N LEU A 109 4.95 -0.50 -8.38
CA LEU A 109 4.26 -1.40 -9.27
C LEU A 109 3.79 -0.64 -10.50
N GLU A 110 4.10 -1.18 -11.66
CA GLU A 110 3.70 -0.64 -12.95
C GLU A 110 3.00 -1.71 -13.75
N ALA A 111 2.05 -1.29 -14.57
CA ALA A 111 1.38 -2.16 -15.53
C ALA A 111 1.07 -1.32 -16.76
N GLU A 112 1.05 -1.97 -17.90
CA GLU A 112 0.67 -1.29 -19.12
C GLU A 112 -0.77 -0.83 -19.07
N LEU A 113 -1.08 0.25 -19.81
CA LEU A 113 -2.40 0.84 -19.81
C LEU A 113 -3.51 -0.18 -20.14
N ASP A 114 -3.26 -1.04 -21.10
CA ASP A 114 -4.24 -2.05 -21.50
C ASP A 114 -4.60 -3.00 -20.35
N GLU A 115 -3.61 -3.41 -19.58
CA GLU A 115 -3.84 -4.27 -18.42
C GLU A 115 -4.64 -3.56 -17.35
N ARG A 116 -4.31 -2.30 -17.09
CA ARG A 116 -5.01 -1.49 -16.11
C ARG A 116 -6.46 -1.27 -16.51
N LEU A 117 -6.72 -0.98 -17.76
CA LEU A 117 -8.07 -0.80 -18.29
C LEU A 117 -8.88 -2.10 -18.23
N ALA A 118 -8.25 -3.22 -18.56
CA ALA A 118 -8.89 -4.52 -18.47
C ALA A 118 -9.30 -4.84 -17.04
N ARG A 119 -8.43 -4.58 -16.07
CA ARG A 119 -8.74 -4.79 -14.65
C ARG A 119 -9.90 -3.92 -14.18
N ASN A 120 -9.94 -2.66 -14.60
CA ASN A 120 -10.99 -1.74 -14.21
C ASN A 120 -12.33 -2.06 -14.85
N LYS A 121 -12.33 -2.66 -16.03
CA LYS A 121 -13.56 -3.06 -16.72
C LYS A 121 -14.16 -4.35 -16.20
N THR A 122 -13.43 -5.11 -15.40
CA THR A 122 -13.90 -6.37 -14.84
C THR A 122 -14.62 -6.10 -13.53
N PRO A 123 -15.95 -6.24 -13.46
CA PRO A 123 -16.70 -5.89 -12.25
C PRO A 123 -16.26 -6.66 -11.01
N HIS A 124 -15.74 -7.85 -11.20
CA HIS A 124 -15.37 -8.75 -10.11
C HIS A 124 -13.86 -8.86 -9.92
N ARG A 125 -13.12 -7.87 -10.38
CA ARG A 125 -11.65 -7.91 -10.31
C ARG A 125 -11.10 -8.16 -8.91
N LEU A 126 -11.82 -7.76 -7.88
CA LEU A 126 -11.42 -7.97 -6.49
C LEU A 126 -11.78 -9.37 -5.98
N GLU A 127 -12.74 -10.03 -6.61
CA GLU A 127 -13.22 -11.36 -6.25
C GLU A 127 -12.61 -12.45 -7.12
N HIS A 128 -12.09 -12.05 -8.26
CA HIS A 128 -11.59 -12.98 -9.25
C HIS A 128 -10.10 -13.18 -9.14
N LYS A 129 -9.68 -14.34 -9.57
CA LYS A 129 -8.26 -14.61 -9.73
C LYS A 129 -7.71 -13.71 -10.82
N PRO A 130 -6.51 -13.15 -10.64
CA PRO A 130 -5.86 -12.38 -11.69
C PRO A 130 -5.70 -13.20 -12.97
N THR A 131 -5.57 -12.52 -14.10
CA THR A 131 -5.19 -13.18 -15.34
C THR A 131 -3.80 -13.78 -15.19
N LYS A 132 -3.45 -14.71 -16.07
CA LYS A 132 -2.11 -15.31 -16.06
C LYS A 132 -1.02 -14.23 -16.12
N ARG A 133 -1.23 -13.21 -16.93
CA ARG A 133 -0.29 -12.10 -17.09
C ARG A 133 -0.16 -11.29 -15.79
N ASP A 134 -1.28 -11.05 -15.12
CA ASP A 134 -1.29 -10.33 -13.85
C ASP A 134 -0.56 -11.11 -12.77
N ILE A 135 -0.74 -12.42 -12.73
CA ILE A 135 -0.06 -13.29 -11.77
C ILE A 135 1.45 -13.23 -12.00
N GLU A 136 1.91 -13.38 -13.23
CA GLU A 136 3.33 -13.33 -13.56
C GLU A 136 3.95 -11.99 -13.16
N TRP A 137 3.25 -10.89 -13.45
CA TRP A 137 3.73 -9.57 -13.12
C TRP A 137 3.83 -9.36 -11.60
N SER A 138 2.81 -9.77 -10.86
CA SER A 138 2.80 -9.66 -9.40
C SER A 138 3.90 -10.52 -8.77
N GLU A 139 4.12 -11.73 -9.26
CA GLU A 139 5.16 -12.62 -8.78
C GLU A 139 6.55 -12.02 -8.98
N ASN A 140 6.81 -11.42 -10.14
CA ASN A 140 8.08 -10.77 -10.42
C ASN A 140 8.36 -9.64 -9.46
N ASN A 141 7.36 -8.80 -9.16
CA ASN A 141 7.51 -7.69 -8.22
C ASN A 141 7.68 -8.19 -6.78
N LEU A 142 6.98 -9.25 -6.44
CA LEU A 142 7.11 -9.88 -5.13
C LEU A 142 8.52 -10.42 -4.92
N MET A 143 9.07 -11.10 -5.92
CA MET A 143 10.45 -11.63 -5.85
C MET A 143 11.48 -10.51 -5.65
N LYS A 144 11.35 -9.40 -6.38
CA LYS A 144 12.23 -8.24 -6.20
C LYS A 144 12.13 -7.67 -4.79
N THR A 145 10.93 -7.60 -4.25
CA THR A 145 10.70 -7.12 -2.89
C THR A 145 11.36 -8.05 -1.88
N MET A 146 11.24 -9.35 -2.07
CA MET A 146 11.85 -10.35 -1.20
C MET A 146 13.37 -10.25 -1.20
N GLU A 147 13.97 -10.03 -2.36
CA GLU A 147 15.43 -9.84 -2.46
C GLU A 147 15.87 -8.64 -1.62
N LYS A 148 15.17 -7.52 -1.71
CA LYS A 148 15.48 -6.32 -0.93
C LYS A 148 15.30 -6.55 0.56
N LEU A 149 14.25 -7.27 0.96
CA LEU A 149 13.98 -7.55 2.37
C LEU A 149 14.92 -8.59 2.95
N GLY A 150 15.42 -9.47 2.11
CA GLY A 150 16.35 -10.52 2.52
C GLY A 150 17.80 -10.09 2.57
N SER A 151 18.10 -8.95 1.99
CA SER A 151 19.45 -8.39 2.04
C SER A 151 19.63 -7.47 3.23
#